data_0b17c5fe24fed6610db165ffb4c4c821
#
_entry.id   0b17c5fe24fed6610db165ffb4c4c821
#
_cell.length_a   1.000
_cell.length_b   1.000
_cell.length_c   1.000
_cell.angle_alpha   90.00
_cell.angle_beta   90.00
_cell.angle_gamma   90.00
#
_symmetry.space_group_name_H-M   'P 1'
#
loop_
_entity.id
_entity.type
_entity.pdbx_description
1 polymer ?
#
loop_
_entity_poly.entity_id
_entity_poly.type
_entity_poly.pdbx_seq_one_letter_code
_entity_poly.pdbx_strand_id
1 'polypeptide(L)'
;MILEDNGCGMTKEELEKNLGTIAKSGSLAFKEANQKQKDVDIIGQFGVGFYSAFMVAKRVTVESKAFGSDEAWRWQSCGVEGYTVDSCEKESRGTKIILDIKDNTDDDNYDTYLDQYTIKNLVKKYSDYIRYPIRMEMKKSRQKPKPENAPDDYKPEYEDYTEMETLNSMVPLWRKNKNEITQDEYNDFYKSKFGDYENPLKVIHSSTEGVATYNALLFIPAHASYDYYTKDFEKGLQLYSNGVLIMDRCADLLPDYFSFVRGLVDSQDLSLNISREMLQHDRQLQLIASRLEKKIKSELETMLKNDREKYEQFFKAFGLQLKYGVYSDYGQHKDLLQDLLLFYSSSEKKLVTLKEYTERMKEDQKFIYYAAGESVAKIDMLPQTEAVKDKGYEILYLTDNVDEFALRMMMKYDDKEFKSVSADDLGLETEEEKTAAKKKVEENKDMLNFMKDSLNGQVKEVILSTKLKSHPVCLSTNGALSMEMEKILNAIPNSNNDKVKAQRVLEVNANHPIFDKLRALYKLDTNKLKEYTQLLYTQALLIEGVPIENPVSFSNEICKLMVNG
;
A
#
# COMPACT_ATOMS: atom_id res chain seq x y z
N MET A 1 -3.14 -11.64 -41.44
CA MET A 1 -2.20 -10.65 -40.85
C MET A 1 -0.82 -10.86 -41.45
N ILE A 2 -0.08 -9.78 -41.71
CA ILE A 2 1.30 -9.84 -42.23
C ILE A 2 2.21 -9.05 -41.30
N LEU A 3 3.35 -9.67 -40.93
CA LEU A 3 4.43 -9.03 -40.19
C LEU A 3 5.72 -9.14 -41.03
N GLU A 4 6.45 -8.05 -41.16
CA GLU A 4 7.67 -8.04 -41.98
C GLU A 4 8.79 -7.29 -41.25
N ASP A 5 10.00 -7.85 -41.30
CA ASP A 5 11.22 -7.22 -40.81
C ASP A 5 12.29 -7.10 -41.91
N ASN A 6 13.22 -6.18 -41.71
CA ASN A 6 14.39 -5.98 -42.57
C ASN A 6 15.68 -6.49 -41.90
N GLY A 7 15.58 -7.51 -41.07
CA GLY A 7 16.66 -8.13 -40.34
C GLY A 7 17.65 -8.90 -41.21
N CYS A 8 18.41 -9.83 -40.60
CA CYS A 8 19.39 -10.66 -41.33
C CYS A 8 18.75 -11.74 -42.20
N GLY A 9 17.46 -12.05 -42.01
CA GLY A 9 16.81 -13.18 -42.69
C GLY A 9 17.38 -14.53 -42.27
N MET A 10 16.96 -15.57 -42.98
CA MET A 10 17.38 -16.96 -42.73
C MET A 10 17.63 -17.71 -44.04
N THR A 11 18.61 -18.59 -44.04
CA THR A 11 18.85 -19.57 -45.09
C THR A 11 17.84 -20.72 -44.98
N LYS A 12 17.82 -21.65 -45.96
CA LYS A 12 16.99 -22.85 -45.92
C LYS A 12 17.24 -23.67 -44.66
N GLU A 13 18.49 -23.94 -44.38
CA GLU A 13 18.95 -24.74 -43.24
C GLU A 13 18.58 -24.06 -41.91
N GLU A 14 18.65 -22.72 -41.86
CA GLU A 14 18.25 -21.94 -40.68
C GLU A 14 16.73 -21.97 -40.47
N LEU A 15 15.92 -21.88 -41.52
CA LEU A 15 14.49 -22.05 -41.44
C LEU A 15 14.09 -23.44 -40.91
N GLU A 16 14.69 -24.50 -41.46
CA GLU A 16 14.48 -25.88 -40.98
C GLU A 16 14.90 -26.06 -39.52
N LYS A 17 16.04 -25.49 -39.14
CA LYS A 17 16.62 -25.62 -37.80
C LYS A 17 15.87 -24.80 -36.76
N ASN A 18 15.48 -23.56 -37.07
CA ASN A 18 14.90 -22.62 -36.12
C ASN A 18 13.38 -22.68 -36.04
N LEU A 19 12.69 -23.01 -37.14
CA LEU A 19 11.23 -23.10 -37.20
C LEU A 19 10.72 -24.54 -37.28
N GLY A 20 11.55 -25.48 -37.71
CA GLY A 20 11.21 -26.90 -37.76
C GLY A 20 11.47 -27.67 -36.46
N THR A 21 12.13 -27.07 -35.49
CA THR A 21 12.45 -27.68 -34.18
C THR A 21 11.99 -26.80 -33.06
N ILE A 22 11.07 -27.30 -32.22
CA ILE A 22 10.54 -26.57 -31.06
C ILE A 22 11.65 -26.36 -30.01
N ALA A 23 11.64 -25.21 -29.33
CA ALA A 23 12.58 -24.84 -28.27
C ALA A 23 14.04 -24.69 -28.74
N LYS A 24 14.26 -24.36 -30.01
CA LYS A 24 15.58 -24.03 -30.55
C LYS A 24 15.63 -22.54 -30.88
N SER A 25 16.58 -21.80 -30.26
CA SER A 25 16.72 -20.36 -30.44
C SER A 25 18.09 -20.02 -31.02
N GLY A 26 18.11 -19.48 -32.24
CA GLY A 26 19.31 -18.88 -32.83
C GLY A 26 19.78 -17.65 -32.04
N SER A 27 18.87 -16.95 -31.38
CA SER A 27 19.14 -15.79 -30.55
C SER A 27 19.95 -16.13 -29.29
N LEU A 28 19.71 -17.30 -28.67
CA LEU A 28 20.47 -17.76 -27.51
C LEU A 28 21.92 -18.04 -27.89
N ALA A 29 22.15 -18.77 -28.99
CA ALA A 29 23.49 -19.04 -29.53
C ALA A 29 24.22 -17.73 -29.88
N PHE A 30 23.53 -16.75 -30.43
CA PHE A 30 24.08 -15.43 -30.74
C PHE A 30 24.45 -14.66 -29.46
N LYS A 31 23.64 -14.71 -28.42
CA LYS A 31 23.91 -14.11 -27.10
C LYS A 31 25.18 -14.73 -26.47
N GLU A 32 25.27 -16.04 -26.49
CA GLU A 32 26.43 -16.77 -25.96
C GLU A 32 27.71 -16.42 -26.74
N ALA A 33 27.65 -16.32 -28.05
CA ALA A 33 28.80 -15.94 -28.90
C ALA A 33 29.24 -14.48 -28.71
N ASN A 34 28.31 -13.59 -28.32
CA ASN A 34 28.55 -12.15 -28.18
C ASN A 34 28.50 -11.65 -26.72
N GLN A 35 28.71 -12.50 -25.73
CA GLN A 35 28.69 -12.16 -24.28
C GLN A 35 29.55 -10.97 -23.86
N LYS A 36 30.54 -10.61 -24.65
CA LYS A 36 31.46 -9.48 -24.42
C LYS A 36 30.96 -8.14 -24.94
N GLN A 37 29.89 -8.11 -25.72
CA GLN A 37 29.29 -6.86 -26.22
C GLN A 37 28.12 -6.49 -25.34
N LYS A 38 28.27 -5.43 -24.53
CA LYS A 38 27.31 -4.93 -23.54
C LYS A 38 25.95 -4.44 -24.14
N ASP A 39 25.84 -4.31 -25.45
CA ASP A 39 24.70 -3.67 -26.15
C ASP A 39 23.78 -4.63 -26.94
N VAL A 40 23.87 -5.93 -26.71
CA VAL A 40 23.05 -6.89 -27.43
C VAL A 40 21.76 -7.21 -26.65
N ASP A 41 20.75 -6.38 -26.82
CA ASP A 41 19.39 -6.61 -26.29
C ASP A 41 18.70 -7.71 -27.08
N ILE A 42 18.79 -8.95 -26.63
CA ILE A 42 18.09 -10.08 -27.23
C ILE A 42 16.84 -10.41 -26.41
N ILE A 43 15.67 -10.24 -27.01
CA ILE A 43 14.37 -10.50 -26.39
C ILE A 43 14.02 -12.00 -26.45
N GLY A 44 14.32 -12.67 -27.57
CA GLY A 44 14.02 -14.09 -27.78
C GLY A 44 15.08 -14.99 -27.16
N GLN A 45 14.74 -15.80 -26.15
CA GLN A 45 15.67 -16.69 -25.47
C GLN A 45 15.32 -18.18 -25.62
N PHE A 46 14.03 -18.53 -25.75
CA PHE A 46 13.54 -19.90 -25.62
C PHE A 46 13.19 -20.59 -26.94
N GLY A 47 13.07 -19.86 -28.05
CA GLY A 47 12.73 -20.43 -29.37
C GLY A 47 11.29 -20.97 -29.47
N VAL A 48 10.38 -20.50 -28.59
CA VAL A 48 8.98 -20.97 -28.57
C VAL A 48 8.00 -19.87 -28.92
N GLY A 49 8.38 -18.59 -28.84
CA GLY A 49 7.48 -17.45 -29.08
C GLY A 49 6.85 -17.47 -30.47
N PHE A 50 7.59 -17.94 -31.48
CA PHE A 50 7.07 -18.10 -32.85
C PHE A 50 5.85 -19.01 -32.90
N TYR A 51 5.85 -20.10 -32.14
CA TYR A 51 4.75 -21.09 -32.18
C TYR A 51 3.43 -20.55 -31.58
N SER A 52 3.46 -19.46 -30.84
CA SER A 52 2.23 -18.78 -30.39
C SER A 52 1.38 -18.30 -31.57
N ALA A 53 1.94 -18.10 -32.75
CA ALA A 53 1.21 -17.78 -33.96
C ALA A 53 0.11 -18.80 -34.29
N PHE A 54 0.34 -20.10 -33.98
CA PHE A 54 -0.65 -21.15 -34.19
C PHE A 54 -1.84 -21.12 -33.22
N MET A 55 -1.75 -20.31 -32.16
CA MET A 55 -2.90 -20.07 -31.27
C MET A 55 -3.98 -19.28 -31.99
N VAL A 56 -3.60 -18.37 -32.90
CA VAL A 56 -4.53 -17.50 -33.63
C VAL A 56 -4.59 -17.77 -35.13
N ALA A 57 -3.62 -18.49 -35.71
CA ALA A 57 -3.56 -18.79 -37.14
C ALA A 57 -3.81 -20.27 -37.42
N LYS A 58 -4.58 -20.55 -38.49
CA LYS A 58 -4.77 -21.90 -39.03
C LYS A 58 -3.62 -22.34 -39.93
N ARG A 59 -2.85 -21.39 -40.44
CA ARG A 59 -1.63 -21.61 -41.22
C ARG A 59 -0.67 -20.43 -41.00
N VAL A 60 0.60 -20.76 -40.90
CA VAL A 60 1.70 -19.79 -40.79
C VAL A 60 2.65 -20.00 -41.97
N THR A 61 2.87 -18.95 -42.75
CA THR A 61 3.85 -18.93 -43.86
C THR A 61 4.95 -17.95 -43.52
N VAL A 62 6.20 -18.38 -43.67
CA VAL A 62 7.39 -17.55 -43.41
C VAL A 62 8.25 -17.49 -44.67
N GLU A 63 8.37 -16.31 -45.27
CA GLU A 63 9.24 -16.04 -46.43
C GLU A 63 10.50 -15.31 -45.91
N SER A 64 11.69 -15.85 -46.16
CA SER A 64 12.91 -15.28 -45.68
C SER A 64 14.02 -15.27 -46.70
N LYS A 65 14.80 -14.16 -46.72
CA LYS A 65 15.98 -13.98 -47.52
C LYS A 65 17.14 -13.60 -46.62
N ALA A 66 18.17 -14.46 -46.58
CA ALA A 66 19.34 -14.21 -45.74
C ALA A 66 20.20 -13.07 -46.28
N PHE A 67 20.83 -12.32 -45.37
CA PHE A 67 21.80 -11.27 -45.74
C PHE A 67 22.95 -11.82 -46.57
N GLY A 68 23.19 -11.24 -47.74
CA GLY A 68 24.22 -11.68 -48.66
C GLY A 68 23.87 -12.89 -49.52
N SER A 69 22.60 -13.39 -49.48
CA SER A 69 22.09 -14.45 -50.33
C SER A 69 21.24 -13.90 -51.44
N ASP A 70 21.33 -14.51 -52.62
CA ASP A 70 20.40 -14.24 -53.74
C ASP A 70 19.12 -15.10 -53.66
N GLU A 71 19.18 -16.19 -52.89
CA GLU A 71 18.09 -17.14 -52.72
C GLU A 71 17.16 -16.73 -51.58
N ALA A 72 15.85 -16.95 -51.77
CA ALA A 72 14.83 -16.81 -50.75
C ALA A 72 14.03 -18.10 -50.62
N TRP A 73 13.58 -18.36 -49.39
CA TRP A 73 12.94 -19.61 -49.02
C TRP A 73 11.65 -19.35 -48.28
N ARG A 74 10.64 -20.20 -48.55
CA ARG A 74 9.32 -20.19 -47.91
C ARG A 74 9.18 -21.43 -47.04
N TRP A 75 8.99 -21.23 -45.76
CA TRP A 75 8.57 -22.24 -44.79
C TRP A 75 7.07 -22.10 -44.55
N GLN A 76 6.33 -23.22 -44.51
CA GLN A 76 4.88 -23.20 -44.29
C GLN A 76 4.45 -24.37 -43.42
N SER A 77 3.53 -24.12 -42.47
CA SER A 77 2.97 -25.14 -41.60
C SER A 77 1.53 -24.80 -41.19
N CYS A 78 0.73 -25.83 -40.94
CA CYS A 78 -0.58 -25.77 -40.27
C CYS A 78 -0.51 -26.21 -38.80
N GLY A 79 0.69 -26.40 -38.25
CA GLY A 79 0.94 -26.79 -36.86
C GLY A 79 1.32 -28.25 -36.70
N VAL A 80 0.33 -29.14 -36.53
CA VAL A 80 0.57 -30.53 -36.10
C VAL A 80 1.09 -31.44 -37.24
N GLU A 81 0.80 -31.13 -38.49
CA GLU A 81 1.08 -31.99 -39.64
C GLU A 81 2.49 -31.84 -40.24
N GLY A 82 3.39 -31.09 -39.55
CA GLY A 82 4.74 -30.82 -40.06
C GLY A 82 4.81 -29.51 -40.86
N TYR A 83 5.85 -29.40 -41.70
CA TYR A 83 6.09 -28.19 -42.49
C TYR A 83 6.67 -28.53 -43.87
N THR A 84 6.56 -27.58 -44.81
CA THR A 84 7.26 -27.61 -46.11
C THR A 84 8.27 -26.47 -46.19
N VAL A 85 9.34 -26.65 -46.99
CA VAL A 85 10.30 -25.59 -47.33
C VAL A 85 10.55 -25.60 -48.83
N ASP A 86 10.10 -24.52 -49.49
CA ASP A 86 10.18 -24.33 -50.92
C ASP A 86 10.95 -23.04 -51.26
N SER A 87 11.53 -22.97 -52.46
CA SER A 87 12.09 -21.70 -52.95
C SER A 87 11.00 -20.69 -53.24
N CYS A 88 11.25 -19.43 -53.01
CA CYS A 88 10.32 -18.33 -53.30
C CYS A 88 11.04 -17.09 -53.79
N GLU A 89 10.28 -16.11 -54.27
CA GLU A 89 10.85 -14.80 -54.62
C GLU A 89 10.65 -13.83 -53.46
N LYS A 90 11.71 -13.18 -53.04
CA LYS A 90 11.72 -12.05 -52.11
C LYS A 90 12.80 -11.07 -52.49
N GLU A 91 12.43 -9.83 -52.81
CA GLU A 91 13.36 -8.80 -53.29
C GLU A 91 14.39 -8.40 -52.23
N SER A 92 13.88 -8.04 -51.04
CA SER A 92 14.70 -7.53 -49.95
C SER A 92 15.06 -8.61 -48.93
N ARG A 93 16.21 -8.45 -48.24
CA ARG A 93 16.56 -9.26 -47.07
C ARG A 93 15.56 -9.12 -45.95
N GLY A 94 15.56 -10.05 -45.03
CA GLY A 94 14.70 -10.05 -43.83
C GLY A 94 13.65 -11.13 -43.92
N THR A 95 12.67 -11.08 -43.02
CA THR A 95 11.65 -12.12 -42.88
C THR A 95 10.24 -11.52 -42.97
N LYS A 96 9.35 -12.21 -43.69
CA LYS A 96 7.92 -11.90 -43.79
C LYS A 96 7.12 -13.08 -43.29
N ILE A 97 6.30 -12.84 -42.28
CA ILE A 97 5.42 -13.82 -41.65
C ILE A 97 3.99 -13.51 -42.05
N ILE A 98 3.31 -14.47 -42.63
CA ILE A 98 1.91 -14.37 -43.07
C ILE A 98 1.11 -15.32 -42.19
N LEU A 99 0.14 -14.79 -41.46
CA LEU A 99 -0.78 -15.53 -40.59
C LEU A 99 -2.15 -15.58 -41.24
N ASP A 100 -2.59 -16.77 -41.63
CA ASP A 100 -3.97 -17.03 -42.04
C ASP A 100 -4.79 -17.22 -40.76
N ILE A 101 -5.45 -16.19 -40.32
CA ILE A 101 -6.18 -16.15 -39.05
C ILE A 101 -7.28 -17.21 -39.04
N LYS A 102 -7.53 -17.85 -37.91
CA LYS A 102 -8.61 -18.82 -37.69
C LYS A 102 -9.96 -18.17 -37.88
N ASP A 103 -10.94 -18.98 -38.26
CA ASP A 103 -12.32 -18.56 -38.28
C ASP A 103 -12.87 -18.41 -36.86
N ASN A 104 -13.77 -17.47 -36.62
CA ASN A 104 -14.39 -17.26 -35.31
C ASN A 104 -15.16 -18.52 -34.87
N THR A 105 -15.17 -18.76 -33.57
CA THR A 105 -15.96 -19.81 -32.91
C THR A 105 -16.97 -19.18 -31.96
N ASP A 106 -17.80 -19.99 -31.32
CA ASP A 106 -18.77 -19.50 -30.32
C ASP A 106 -18.05 -18.88 -29.08
N ASP A 107 -16.84 -19.37 -28.77
CA ASP A 107 -16.05 -18.95 -27.59
C ASP A 107 -14.97 -17.90 -27.92
N ASP A 108 -14.44 -17.90 -29.18
CA ASP A 108 -13.28 -17.08 -29.57
C ASP A 108 -13.58 -16.23 -30.81
N ASN A 109 -13.32 -14.92 -30.69
CA ASN A 109 -13.41 -13.99 -31.82
C ASN A 109 -12.00 -13.64 -32.34
N TYR A 110 -11.50 -14.37 -33.31
CA TYR A 110 -10.17 -14.17 -33.91
C TYR A 110 -10.08 -12.93 -34.81
N ASP A 111 -11.21 -12.41 -35.34
CA ASP A 111 -11.23 -11.17 -36.13
C ASP A 111 -10.74 -9.96 -35.33
N THR A 112 -10.79 -10.04 -34.02
CA THR A 112 -10.22 -9.02 -33.10
C THR A 112 -8.74 -8.74 -33.42
N TYR A 113 -7.98 -9.75 -33.84
CA TYR A 113 -6.57 -9.59 -34.23
C TYR A 113 -6.36 -8.95 -35.60
N LEU A 114 -7.43 -8.64 -36.35
CA LEU A 114 -7.41 -7.90 -37.60
C LEU A 114 -7.81 -6.43 -37.40
N ASP A 115 -8.29 -6.06 -36.20
CA ASP A 115 -8.63 -4.68 -35.87
C ASP A 115 -7.37 -3.86 -35.57
N GLN A 116 -7.23 -2.72 -36.23
CA GLN A 116 -6.06 -1.85 -36.14
C GLN A 116 -5.86 -1.27 -34.72
N TYR A 117 -6.93 -0.96 -34.01
CA TYR A 117 -6.84 -0.38 -32.65
C TYR A 117 -6.49 -1.44 -31.62
N THR A 118 -7.01 -2.65 -31.78
CA THR A 118 -6.63 -3.81 -30.96
C THR A 118 -5.13 -4.09 -31.08
N ILE A 119 -4.59 -4.15 -32.30
CA ILE A 119 -3.16 -4.35 -32.52
C ILE A 119 -2.33 -3.19 -31.92
N LYS A 120 -2.75 -1.95 -32.14
CA LYS A 120 -2.11 -0.78 -31.55
C LYS A 120 -2.05 -0.88 -30.02
N ASN A 121 -3.14 -1.26 -29.37
CA ASN A 121 -3.21 -1.43 -27.92
C ASN A 121 -2.33 -2.59 -27.43
N LEU A 122 -2.28 -3.71 -28.14
CA LEU A 122 -1.37 -4.82 -27.82
C LEU A 122 0.09 -4.42 -27.92
N VAL A 123 0.47 -3.70 -28.98
CA VAL A 123 1.84 -3.17 -29.13
C VAL A 123 2.17 -2.20 -28.00
N LYS A 124 1.27 -1.26 -27.69
CA LYS A 124 1.43 -0.32 -26.58
C LYS A 124 1.57 -1.03 -25.22
N LYS A 125 0.79 -2.07 -24.99
CA LYS A 125 0.83 -2.78 -23.70
C LYS A 125 2.11 -3.60 -23.52
N TYR A 126 2.49 -4.39 -24.52
CA TYR A 126 3.55 -5.42 -24.36
C TYR A 126 4.88 -5.06 -25.01
N SER A 127 4.90 -4.17 -26.01
CA SER A 127 6.03 -3.92 -26.89
C SER A 127 6.37 -2.44 -27.06
N ASP A 128 5.79 -1.56 -26.24
CA ASP A 128 5.94 -0.11 -26.39
C ASP A 128 7.42 0.34 -26.35
N TYR A 129 8.23 -0.35 -25.57
CA TYR A 129 9.62 0.02 -25.32
C TYR A 129 10.65 -0.87 -26.02
N ILE A 130 10.20 -1.64 -27.01
CA ILE A 130 11.12 -2.33 -27.92
C ILE A 130 11.86 -1.25 -28.73
N ARG A 131 13.22 -1.34 -28.75
CA ARG A 131 14.11 -0.33 -29.36
C ARG A 131 13.94 -0.12 -30.87
N TYR A 132 13.23 -1.04 -31.54
CA TYR A 132 12.96 -0.95 -32.99
C TYR A 132 11.54 -0.44 -33.23
N PRO A 133 11.33 0.42 -34.28
CA PRO A 133 10.01 0.93 -34.59
C PRO A 133 9.10 -0.18 -35.10
N ILE A 134 7.96 -0.35 -34.46
CA ILE A 134 6.87 -1.20 -34.92
C ILE A 134 5.89 -0.29 -35.67
N ARG A 135 5.80 -0.48 -36.99
CA ARG A 135 5.01 0.36 -37.87
C ARG A 135 3.80 -0.38 -38.40
N MET A 136 2.70 0.32 -38.52
CA MET A 136 1.49 -0.21 -39.12
C MET A 136 0.80 0.88 -39.94
N GLU A 137 0.23 0.46 -41.06
CA GLU A 137 -0.64 1.31 -41.88
C GLU A 137 -1.99 1.48 -41.17
N MET A 138 -2.28 2.71 -40.71
CA MET A 138 -3.49 3.05 -39.99
C MET A 138 -4.48 3.74 -40.91
N LYS A 139 -5.71 3.25 -40.94
CA LYS A 139 -6.83 3.94 -41.59
C LYS A 139 -7.31 5.05 -40.65
N LYS A 140 -7.28 6.27 -41.13
CA LYS A 140 -7.71 7.47 -40.43
C LYS A 140 -8.76 8.21 -41.26
N SER A 141 -9.57 9.02 -40.58
CA SER A 141 -10.54 9.88 -41.24
C SER A 141 -10.24 11.33 -40.82
N ARG A 142 -10.20 12.24 -41.78
CA ARG A 142 -10.07 13.66 -41.53
C ARG A 142 -11.21 14.44 -42.14
N GLN A 143 -11.58 15.53 -41.49
CA GLN A 143 -12.57 16.45 -42.00
C GLN A 143 -11.99 17.19 -43.21
N LYS A 144 -12.74 17.19 -44.33
CA LYS A 144 -12.39 18.02 -45.48
C LYS A 144 -12.45 19.52 -45.13
N PRO A 145 -11.59 20.34 -45.70
CA PRO A 145 -11.68 21.80 -45.51
C PRO A 145 -13.09 22.30 -45.83
N LYS A 146 -13.66 23.14 -44.98
CA LYS A 146 -14.96 23.76 -45.22
C LYS A 146 -14.86 24.64 -46.47
N PRO A 147 -15.73 24.45 -47.49
CA PRO A 147 -15.76 25.36 -48.66
C PRO A 147 -16.01 26.80 -48.24
N GLU A 148 -15.36 27.77 -48.90
CA GLU A 148 -15.50 29.22 -48.59
C GLU A 148 -16.96 29.70 -48.64
N ASN A 149 -17.82 29.08 -49.46
CA ASN A 149 -19.23 29.42 -49.61
C ASN A 149 -20.18 28.37 -49.02
N ALA A 150 -19.78 27.69 -47.95
CA ALA A 150 -20.63 26.66 -47.37
C ALA A 150 -21.87 27.29 -46.71
N PRO A 151 -23.08 26.71 -46.92
CA PRO A 151 -24.30 27.16 -46.27
C PRO A 151 -24.25 26.98 -44.76
N ASP A 152 -25.13 27.67 -44.02
CA ASP A 152 -25.14 27.67 -42.53
C ASP A 152 -25.43 26.26 -41.92
N ASP A 153 -26.07 25.39 -42.69
CA ASP A 153 -26.37 23.99 -42.32
C ASP A 153 -25.35 22.98 -42.85
N TYR A 154 -24.17 23.43 -43.29
CA TYR A 154 -23.11 22.56 -43.80
C TYR A 154 -22.73 21.48 -42.82
N LYS A 155 -22.92 20.22 -43.25
CA LYS A 155 -22.42 19.05 -42.49
C LYS A 155 -20.99 18.75 -42.90
N PRO A 156 -20.08 18.57 -41.94
CA PRO A 156 -18.69 18.24 -42.24
C PRO A 156 -18.60 16.96 -43.07
N GLU A 157 -17.93 17.03 -44.22
CA GLU A 157 -17.55 15.85 -44.97
C GLU A 157 -16.21 15.31 -44.45
N TYR A 158 -16.09 13.99 -44.41
CA TYR A 158 -14.88 13.29 -44.01
C TYR A 158 -14.29 12.54 -45.18
N GLU A 159 -12.99 12.47 -45.27
CA GLU A 159 -12.27 11.63 -46.19
C GLU A 159 -11.40 10.65 -45.42
N ASP A 160 -11.44 9.38 -45.83
CA ASP A 160 -10.59 8.33 -45.29
C ASP A 160 -9.24 8.38 -46.00
N TYR A 161 -8.18 8.24 -45.22
CA TYR A 161 -6.82 8.15 -45.74
C TYR A 161 -6.03 7.12 -44.93
N THR A 162 -4.93 6.65 -45.49
CA THR A 162 -4.02 5.70 -44.81
C THR A 162 -2.70 6.39 -44.52
N GLU A 163 -2.19 6.14 -43.35
CA GLU A 163 -0.89 6.70 -42.88
C GLU A 163 -0.08 5.63 -42.18
N MET A 164 1.22 5.55 -42.49
CA MET A 164 2.14 4.68 -41.78
C MET A 164 2.47 5.30 -40.43
N GLU A 165 2.01 4.67 -39.35
CA GLU A 165 2.23 5.13 -37.97
C GLU A 165 3.24 4.22 -37.25
N THR A 166 4.15 4.82 -36.49
CA THR A 166 4.99 4.07 -35.52
C THR A 166 4.19 3.92 -34.24
N LEU A 167 3.87 2.67 -33.88
CA LEU A 167 2.97 2.34 -32.78
C LEU A 167 3.63 2.41 -31.41
N ASN A 168 4.93 2.09 -31.32
CA ASN A 168 5.68 2.02 -30.06
C ASN A 168 6.53 3.25 -29.82
N SER A 169 6.83 3.52 -28.54
CA SER A 169 7.60 4.68 -28.09
C SER A 169 9.12 4.48 -28.18
N MET A 170 9.60 3.25 -28.25
CA MET A 170 10.99 2.79 -28.39
C MET A 170 11.92 3.18 -27.24
N VAL A 171 11.86 4.39 -26.72
CA VAL A 171 12.78 4.88 -25.68
C VAL A 171 12.06 4.95 -24.32
N PRO A 172 12.36 4.02 -23.42
CA PRO A 172 11.77 4.03 -22.09
C PRO A 172 12.31 5.18 -21.24
N LEU A 173 11.42 5.93 -20.61
CA LEU A 173 11.77 7.06 -19.75
C LEU A 173 12.76 6.66 -18.65
N TRP A 174 12.59 5.47 -18.08
CA TRP A 174 13.42 4.96 -16.97
C TRP A 174 14.85 4.55 -17.36
N ARG A 175 15.16 4.51 -18.66
CA ARG A 175 16.53 4.28 -19.16
C ARG A 175 17.25 5.57 -19.58
N LYS A 176 16.52 6.70 -19.66
CA LYS A 176 17.13 8.01 -19.90
C LYS A 176 17.92 8.48 -18.67
N ASN A 177 18.91 9.34 -18.90
CA ASN A 177 19.60 9.99 -17.78
C ASN A 177 18.62 10.93 -17.04
N LYS A 178 18.60 10.85 -15.70
CA LYS A 178 17.70 11.68 -14.85
C LYS A 178 17.82 13.19 -15.12
N ASN A 179 19.04 13.64 -15.45
CA ASN A 179 19.32 15.06 -15.69
C ASN A 179 18.74 15.56 -17.02
N GLU A 180 18.31 14.67 -17.89
CA GLU A 180 17.73 14.97 -19.20
C GLU A 180 16.20 14.93 -19.18
N ILE A 181 15.60 14.56 -18.05
CA ILE A 181 14.16 14.40 -17.91
C ILE A 181 13.62 15.53 -17.04
N THR A 182 12.64 16.24 -17.56
CA THR A 182 11.93 17.28 -16.82
C THR A 182 10.89 16.70 -15.86
N GLN A 183 10.50 17.48 -14.84
CA GLN A 183 9.44 17.05 -13.93
C GLN A 183 8.10 16.85 -14.66
N ASP A 184 7.82 17.64 -15.68
CA ASP A 184 6.60 17.54 -16.49
C ASP A 184 6.56 16.23 -17.28
N GLU A 185 7.70 15.78 -17.86
CA GLU A 185 7.77 14.47 -18.52
C GLU A 185 7.48 13.30 -17.55
N TYR A 186 7.96 13.38 -16.29
CA TYR A 186 7.59 12.38 -15.27
C TYR A 186 6.11 12.44 -14.91
N ASN A 187 5.56 13.62 -14.74
CA ASN A 187 4.15 13.83 -14.40
C ASN A 187 3.21 13.33 -15.51
N ASP A 188 3.53 13.64 -16.76
CA ASP A 188 2.75 13.22 -17.92
C ASP A 188 2.83 11.70 -18.12
N PHE A 189 4.02 11.12 -17.92
CA PHE A 189 4.18 9.69 -17.93
C PHE A 189 3.32 9.01 -16.86
N TYR A 190 3.38 9.52 -15.62
CA TYR A 190 2.60 8.98 -14.51
C TYR A 190 1.10 9.03 -14.79
N LYS A 191 0.58 10.19 -15.17
CA LYS A 191 -0.84 10.38 -15.45
C LYS A 191 -1.32 9.50 -16.61
N SER A 192 -0.57 9.45 -17.68
CA SER A 192 -0.95 8.66 -18.86
C SER A 192 -0.83 7.15 -18.62
N LYS A 193 0.19 6.71 -17.87
CA LYS A 193 0.47 5.28 -17.65
C LYS A 193 -0.45 4.66 -16.60
N PHE A 194 -0.75 5.40 -15.52
CA PHE A 194 -1.53 4.90 -14.39
C PHE A 194 -2.95 5.46 -14.33
N GLY A 195 -3.36 6.29 -15.29
CA GLY A 195 -4.71 6.84 -15.37
C GLY A 195 -5.07 7.79 -14.24
N ASP A 196 -4.05 8.44 -13.63
CA ASP A 196 -4.25 9.41 -12.58
C ASP A 196 -4.46 10.81 -13.15
N TYR A 197 -5.19 11.67 -12.45
CA TYR A 197 -5.47 13.05 -12.85
C TYR A 197 -4.56 14.07 -12.14
N GLU A 198 -3.97 13.68 -10.99
CA GLU A 198 -3.04 14.51 -10.23
C GLU A 198 -1.58 14.14 -10.52
N ASN A 199 -0.68 15.07 -10.20
CA ASN A 199 0.74 14.80 -10.23
C ASN A 199 1.14 13.94 -9.02
N PRO A 200 2.14 13.06 -9.13
CA PRO A 200 2.61 12.30 -7.98
C PRO A 200 3.30 13.23 -6.96
N LEU A 201 3.18 12.91 -5.69
CA LEU A 201 3.91 13.62 -4.63
C LEU A 201 5.42 13.45 -4.79
N LYS A 202 5.85 12.28 -5.21
CA LYS A 202 7.27 11.99 -5.35
C LYS A 202 7.53 11.08 -6.54
N VAL A 203 8.59 11.37 -7.26
CA VAL A 203 9.16 10.52 -8.30
C VAL A 203 10.48 9.94 -7.79
N ILE A 204 10.64 8.63 -7.91
CA ILE A 204 11.85 7.89 -7.55
C ILE A 204 12.38 7.21 -8.80
N HIS A 205 13.40 7.80 -9.41
CA HIS A 205 14.09 7.22 -10.55
C HIS A 205 15.43 6.64 -10.10
N SER A 206 15.61 5.33 -10.25
CA SER A 206 16.79 4.60 -9.80
C SER A 206 17.34 3.72 -10.90
N SER A 207 18.65 3.79 -11.12
CA SER A 207 19.41 2.87 -11.95
C SER A 207 20.48 2.23 -11.08
N THR A 208 20.58 0.91 -11.12
CA THR A 208 21.51 0.13 -10.30
C THR A 208 22.22 -0.90 -11.18
N GLU A 209 23.54 -0.92 -11.08
CA GLU A 209 24.38 -1.93 -11.71
C GLU A 209 25.05 -2.80 -10.63
N GLY A 210 25.38 -4.05 -10.96
CA GLY A 210 26.11 -4.97 -10.06
C GLY A 210 25.47 -6.34 -9.95
N VAL A 211 25.31 -6.88 -8.73
CA VAL A 211 24.75 -8.22 -8.49
C VAL A 211 23.33 -8.38 -9.03
N ALA A 212 22.54 -7.31 -9.02
CA ALA A 212 21.28 -7.20 -9.75
C ALA A 212 21.30 -5.88 -10.51
N THR A 213 21.16 -5.94 -11.83
CA THR A 213 21.11 -4.78 -12.71
C THR A 213 19.65 -4.48 -13.04
N TYR A 214 19.18 -3.29 -12.68
CA TYR A 214 17.82 -2.87 -12.97
C TYR A 214 17.66 -1.35 -13.03
N ASN A 215 16.66 -0.91 -13.75
CA ASN A 215 16.16 0.45 -13.73
C ASN A 215 14.76 0.44 -13.09
N ALA A 216 14.47 1.40 -12.21
CA ALA A 216 13.18 1.55 -11.57
C ALA A 216 12.69 2.99 -11.69
N LEU A 217 11.45 3.15 -12.04
CA LEU A 217 10.74 4.42 -12.02
C LEU A 217 9.47 4.26 -11.18
N LEU A 218 9.53 4.81 -9.96
CA LEU A 218 8.48 4.67 -8.98
C LEU A 218 7.85 6.03 -8.68
N PHE A 219 6.58 5.99 -8.30
CA PHE A 219 5.78 7.17 -8.00
C PHE A 219 5.03 6.96 -6.68
N ILE A 220 5.04 7.98 -5.83
CA ILE A 220 4.16 8.06 -4.66
C ILE A 220 2.98 8.94 -5.07
N PRO A 221 1.74 8.41 -5.14
CA PRO A 221 0.54 9.16 -5.51
C PRO A 221 0.23 10.29 -4.54
N ALA A 222 -0.52 11.28 -4.98
CA ALA A 222 -1.00 12.38 -4.13
C ALA A 222 -2.19 11.97 -3.25
N HIS A 223 -2.94 10.97 -3.67
CA HIS A 223 -4.13 10.45 -3.00
C HIS A 223 -4.23 8.94 -3.16
N ALA A 224 -4.95 8.28 -2.26
CA ALA A 224 -5.28 6.87 -2.40
C ALA A 224 -6.31 6.69 -3.52
N SER A 225 -6.15 5.64 -4.33
CA SER A 225 -7.20 5.26 -5.30
C SER A 225 -8.47 4.84 -4.56
N TYR A 226 -9.61 4.95 -5.25
CA TYR A 226 -10.93 4.62 -4.65
C TYR A 226 -10.99 3.19 -4.07
N ASP A 227 -10.31 2.26 -4.70
CA ASP A 227 -10.25 0.85 -4.32
C ASP A 227 -9.14 0.51 -3.31
N TYR A 228 -8.26 1.46 -2.96
CA TYR A 228 -7.02 1.20 -2.22
C TYR A 228 -7.22 0.44 -0.90
N TYR A 229 -8.26 0.75 -0.15
CA TYR A 229 -8.60 0.08 1.11
C TYR A 229 -9.70 -0.98 0.96
N THR A 230 -9.92 -1.49 -0.25
CA THR A 230 -10.89 -2.56 -0.53
C THR A 230 -10.18 -3.89 -0.78
N LYS A 231 -10.96 -4.98 -0.83
CA LYS A 231 -10.44 -6.32 -1.16
C LYS A 231 -10.05 -6.47 -2.63
N ASP A 232 -10.54 -5.58 -3.50
CA ASP A 232 -10.30 -5.61 -4.94
C ASP A 232 -8.98 -4.93 -5.33
N PHE A 233 -8.34 -4.26 -4.36
CA PHE A 233 -7.04 -3.62 -4.59
C PHE A 233 -5.94 -4.67 -4.75
N GLU A 234 -5.25 -4.62 -5.87
CA GLU A 234 -4.09 -5.44 -6.16
C GLU A 234 -2.82 -4.57 -6.16
N LYS A 235 -1.92 -4.85 -5.22
CA LYS A 235 -0.60 -4.22 -5.17
C LYS A 235 0.31 -4.75 -6.26
N GLY A 236 1.35 -4.01 -6.59
CA GLY A 236 2.46 -4.49 -7.40
C GLY A 236 2.97 -3.44 -8.38
N LEU A 237 4.22 -3.62 -8.77
CA LEU A 237 4.87 -2.84 -9.80
C LEU A 237 4.83 -3.58 -11.13
N GLN A 238 4.81 -2.82 -12.23
CA GLN A 238 5.00 -3.42 -13.55
C GLN A 238 6.44 -3.94 -13.65
N LEU A 239 6.58 -5.18 -14.07
CA LEU A 239 7.88 -5.83 -14.26
C LEU A 239 8.17 -5.97 -15.74
N TYR A 240 9.27 -5.38 -16.15
CA TYR A 240 9.81 -5.47 -17.50
C TYR A 240 11.12 -6.28 -17.52
N SER A 241 11.34 -6.97 -18.60
CA SER A 241 12.65 -7.54 -18.95
C SER A 241 13.04 -7.09 -20.35
N ASN A 242 14.14 -6.38 -20.46
CA ASN A 242 14.62 -5.80 -21.73
C ASN A 242 13.56 -4.97 -22.47
N GLY A 243 12.75 -4.18 -21.73
CA GLY A 243 11.69 -3.34 -22.30
C GLY A 243 10.41 -4.08 -22.71
N VAL A 244 10.31 -5.38 -22.44
CA VAL A 244 9.09 -6.19 -22.65
C VAL A 244 8.37 -6.36 -21.32
N LEU A 245 7.08 -6.07 -21.28
CA LEU A 245 6.25 -6.29 -20.10
C LEU A 245 6.13 -7.78 -19.80
N ILE A 246 6.52 -8.19 -18.59
CA ILE A 246 6.44 -9.55 -18.08
C ILE A 246 5.22 -9.73 -17.19
N MET A 247 5.05 -8.81 -16.23
CA MET A 247 3.92 -8.80 -15.31
C MET A 247 3.40 -7.38 -15.15
N ASP A 248 2.10 -7.21 -15.19
CA ASP A 248 1.46 -5.90 -15.00
C ASP A 248 1.45 -5.49 -13.51
N ARG A 249 1.40 -6.48 -12.61
CA ARG A 249 1.42 -6.30 -11.16
C ARG A 249 2.27 -7.38 -10.49
N CYS A 250 3.55 -7.11 -10.29
CA CYS A 250 4.45 -7.98 -9.54
C CYS A 250 4.36 -7.63 -8.06
N ALA A 251 3.58 -8.40 -7.30
CA ALA A 251 3.33 -8.16 -5.88
C ALA A 251 4.57 -8.37 -5.01
N ASP A 252 5.51 -9.22 -5.45
CA ASP A 252 6.73 -9.57 -4.70
C ASP A 252 7.76 -8.46 -4.66
N LEU A 253 7.60 -7.41 -5.48
CA LEU A 253 8.51 -6.25 -5.50
C LEU A 253 8.24 -5.26 -4.37
N LEU A 254 7.07 -5.31 -3.73
CA LEU A 254 6.68 -4.38 -2.68
C LEU A 254 6.09 -5.11 -1.48
N PRO A 255 6.54 -4.79 -0.25
CA PRO A 255 5.84 -5.19 0.95
C PRO A 255 4.47 -4.50 1.03
N ASP A 256 3.56 -5.05 1.86
CA ASP A 256 2.19 -4.53 1.98
C ASP A 256 2.15 -3.07 2.46
N TYR A 257 3.07 -2.68 3.35
CA TYR A 257 3.13 -1.31 3.87
C TYR A 257 3.59 -0.26 2.84
N PHE A 258 4.14 -0.68 1.69
CA PHE A 258 4.46 0.20 0.56
C PHE A 258 3.58 -0.08 -0.67
N SER A 259 2.45 -0.75 -0.49
CA SER A 259 1.50 -1.08 -1.58
C SER A 259 0.95 0.13 -2.34
N PHE A 260 1.02 1.32 -1.77
CA PHE A 260 0.63 2.58 -2.42
C PHE A 260 1.59 3.02 -3.54
N VAL A 261 2.82 2.49 -3.58
CA VAL A 261 3.79 2.86 -4.61
C VAL A 261 3.36 2.30 -5.95
N ARG A 262 3.28 3.16 -6.95
CA ARG A 262 3.04 2.79 -8.34
C ARG A 262 4.34 2.92 -9.14
N GLY A 263 4.45 2.20 -10.23
CA GLY A 263 5.64 2.31 -11.06
C GLY A 263 6.03 1.01 -11.73
N LEU A 264 7.29 0.96 -12.12
CA LEU A 264 7.83 -0.18 -12.84
C LEU A 264 9.28 -0.46 -12.47
N VAL A 265 9.67 -1.70 -12.77
CA VAL A 265 11.07 -2.18 -12.71
C VAL A 265 11.39 -2.85 -14.03
N ASP A 266 12.54 -2.53 -14.61
CA ASP A 266 13.06 -3.17 -15.82
C ASP A 266 14.43 -3.78 -15.50
N SER A 267 14.53 -5.11 -15.57
CA SER A 267 15.78 -5.83 -15.27
C SER A 267 16.11 -6.83 -16.38
N GLN A 268 17.40 -6.93 -16.66
CA GLN A 268 17.95 -7.90 -17.63
C GLN A 268 18.32 -9.23 -16.97
N ASP A 269 18.45 -9.26 -15.64
CA ASP A 269 19.03 -10.38 -14.89
C ASP A 269 17.94 -11.34 -14.35
N LEU A 270 16.68 -11.17 -14.73
CA LEU A 270 15.57 -11.99 -14.26
C LEU A 270 15.58 -13.37 -14.93
N SER A 271 15.45 -14.41 -14.12
CA SER A 271 15.27 -15.78 -14.60
C SER A 271 13.81 -16.00 -14.98
N LEU A 272 13.52 -16.01 -16.27
CA LEU A 272 12.18 -16.25 -16.81
C LEU A 272 12.06 -17.72 -17.25
N ASN A 273 10.86 -18.30 -17.07
CA ASN A 273 10.52 -19.58 -17.69
C ASN A 273 10.14 -19.42 -19.17
N ILE A 274 9.79 -20.52 -19.84
CA ILE A 274 9.41 -20.54 -21.26
C ILE A 274 8.17 -19.67 -21.55
N SER A 275 7.22 -19.62 -20.63
CA SER A 275 6.01 -18.79 -20.74
C SER A 275 6.26 -17.31 -20.36
N ARG A 276 7.51 -16.95 -20.08
CA ARG A 276 7.92 -15.63 -19.55
C ARG A 276 7.29 -15.28 -18.21
N GLU A 277 6.82 -16.27 -17.48
CA GLU A 277 6.46 -16.11 -16.09
C GLU A 277 7.72 -16.22 -15.23
N MET A 278 7.72 -15.52 -14.12
CA MET A 278 8.83 -15.60 -13.17
C MET A 278 8.87 -16.95 -12.47
N LEU A 279 10.06 -17.47 -12.27
CA LEU A 279 10.26 -18.58 -11.38
C LEU A 279 9.93 -18.13 -9.95
N GLN A 280 9.09 -18.91 -9.25
CA GLN A 280 8.78 -18.65 -7.84
C GLN A 280 10.09 -18.58 -7.04
N HIS A 281 10.20 -17.57 -6.15
CA HIS A 281 11.37 -17.32 -5.32
C HIS A 281 12.66 -16.96 -6.07
N ASP A 282 12.56 -16.22 -7.17
CA ASP A 282 13.74 -15.69 -7.85
C ASP A 282 14.59 -14.83 -6.90
N ARG A 283 15.84 -15.23 -6.69
CA ARG A 283 16.78 -14.53 -5.79
C ARG A 283 17.07 -13.10 -6.24
N GLN A 284 17.08 -12.84 -7.54
CA GLN A 284 17.31 -11.50 -8.09
C GLN A 284 16.13 -10.59 -7.78
N LEU A 285 14.90 -11.11 -7.90
CA LEU A 285 13.70 -10.36 -7.56
C LEU A 285 13.69 -9.95 -6.08
N GLN A 286 14.01 -10.87 -5.17
CA GLN A 286 14.09 -10.58 -3.74
C GLN A 286 15.15 -9.52 -3.42
N LEU A 287 16.29 -9.56 -4.11
CA LEU A 287 17.34 -8.55 -3.95
C LEU A 287 16.88 -7.18 -4.45
N ILE A 288 16.18 -7.14 -5.59
CA ILE A 288 15.59 -5.90 -6.13
C ILE A 288 14.55 -5.36 -5.13
N ALA A 289 13.62 -6.19 -4.66
CA ALA A 289 12.59 -5.81 -3.68
C ALA A 289 13.19 -5.17 -2.43
N SER A 290 14.21 -5.80 -1.82
CA SER A 290 14.88 -5.27 -0.63
C SER A 290 15.60 -3.93 -0.88
N ARG A 291 16.13 -3.71 -2.08
CA ARG A 291 16.73 -2.42 -2.46
C ARG A 291 15.69 -1.33 -2.68
N LEU A 292 14.57 -1.68 -3.32
CA LEU A 292 13.45 -0.77 -3.52
C LEU A 292 12.84 -0.33 -2.19
N GLU A 293 12.63 -1.26 -1.28
CA GLU A 293 12.15 -1.01 0.07
C GLU A 293 13.00 0.06 0.80
N LYS A 294 14.31 -0.15 0.85
CA LYS A 294 15.26 0.81 1.44
C LYS A 294 15.24 2.16 0.73
N LYS A 295 15.13 2.15 -0.60
CA LYS A 295 15.06 3.38 -1.40
C LYS A 295 13.79 4.16 -1.13
N ILE A 296 12.63 3.49 -1.08
CA ILE A 296 11.34 4.12 -0.76
C ILE A 296 11.39 4.73 0.65
N LYS A 297 11.87 3.98 1.66
CA LYS A 297 12.07 4.51 3.01
C LYS A 297 12.89 5.79 3.00
N SER A 298 14.07 5.76 2.40
CA SER A 298 14.98 6.92 2.34
C SER A 298 14.37 8.14 1.65
N GLU A 299 13.53 7.94 0.62
CA GLU A 299 12.84 9.04 -0.05
C GLU A 299 11.69 9.62 0.79
N LEU A 300 11.00 8.78 1.57
CA LEU A 300 10.00 9.22 2.55
C LEU A 300 10.65 10.00 3.69
N GLU A 301 11.76 9.53 4.25
CA GLU A 301 12.55 10.25 5.26
C GLU A 301 13.06 11.61 4.74
N THR A 302 13.50 11.62 3.48
CA THR A 302 13.93 12.86 2.83
C THR A 302 12.78 13.84 2.68
N MET A 303 11.58 13.36 2.31
CA MET A 303 10.37 14.18 2.22
C MET A 303 9.96 14.69 3.61
N LEU A 304 9.95 13.83 4.62
CA LEU A 304 9.64 14.20 6.02
C LEU A 304 10.53 15.31 6.55
N LYS A 305 11.83 15.24 6.22
CA LYS A 305 12.83 16.21 6.68
C LYS A 305 12.78 17.54 5.92
N ASN A 306 12.60 17.50 4.60
CA ASN A 306 12.80 18.65 3.72
C ASN A 306 11.50 19.32 3.25
N ASP A 307 10.36 18.61 3.32
CA ASP A 307 9.05 19.08 2.88
C ASP A 307 7.94 18.47 3.75
N ARG A 308 7.82 19.02 4.96
CA ARG A 308 6.89 18.51 5.99
C ARG A 308 5.43 18.55 5.52
N GLU A 309 5.01 19.59 4.85
CA GLU A 309 3.62 19.73 4.39
C GLU A 309 3.27 18.62 3.38
N LYS A 310 4.18 18.36 2.45
CA LYS A 310 4.02 17.29 1.48
C LYS A 310 4.03 15.91 2.12
N TYR A 311 4.85 15.71 3.15
CA TYR A 311 4.85 14.48 3.91
C TYR A 311 3.55 14.28 4.70
N GLU A 312 2.98 15.32 5.28
CA GLU A 312 1.69 15.25 5.98
C GLU A 312 0.53 14.96 5.00
N GLN A 313 0.59 15.50 3.77
CA GLN A 313 -0.35 15.12 2.70
C GLN A 313 -0.22 13.63 2.38
N PHE A 314 0.99 13.13 2.19
CA PHE A 314 1.29 11.71 2.01
C PHE A 314 0.75 10.88 3.18
N PHE A 315 1.07 11.28 4.41
CA PHE A 315 0.69 10.54 5.61
C PHE A 315 -0.83 10.50 5.81
N LYS A 316 -1.54 11.56 5.46
CA LYS A 316 -3.01 11.58 5.46
C LYS A 316 -3.61 10.54 4.50
N ALA A 317 -2.98 10.30 3.36
CA ALA A 317 -3.47 9.35 2.37
C ALA A 317 -3.08 7.90 2.70
N PHE A 318 -1.85 7.67 3.21
CA PHE A 318 -1.24 6.34 3.31
C PHE A 318 -0.65 6.01 4.69
N GLY A 319 -0.71 6.91 5.66
CA GLY A 319 -0.15 6.71 6.99
C GLY A 319 -0.75 5.50 7.72
N LEU A 320 -2.03 5.25 7.50
CA LEU A 320 -2.73 4.07 8.03
C LEU A 320 -2.05 2.77 7.56
N GLN A 321 -1.61 2.71 6.29
CA GLN A 321 -0.93 1.55 5.74
C GLN A 321 0.44 1.31 6.40
N LEU A 322 1.19 2.37 6.70
CA LEU A 322 2.46 2.26 7.43
C LEU A 322 2.25 1.73 8.86
N LYS A 323 1.21 2.21 9.54
CA LYS A 323 0.84 1.75 10.89
C LYS A 323 0.41 0.28 10.88
N TYR A 324 -0.39 -0.12 9.90
CA TYR A 324 -0.74 -1.53 9.68
C TYR A 324 0.49 -2.38 9.38
N GLY A 325 1.49 -1.86 8.67
CA GLY A 325 2.75 -2.56 8.40
C GLY A 325 3.48 -2.97 9.67
N VAL A 326 3.49 -2.10 10.70
CA VAL A 326 4.07 -2.44 12.01
C VAL A 326 3.24 -3.50 12.74
N TYR A 327 1.92 -3.43 12.64
CA TYR A 327 1.02 -4.36 13.34
C TYR A 327 1.01 -5.75 12.70
N SER A 328 0.87 -5.84 11.37
CA SER A 328 0.59 -7.08 10.64
C SER A 328 1.72 -8.11 10.69
N ASP A 329 2.96 -7.65 10.87
CA ASP A 329 4.15 -8.51 10.96
C ASP A 329 4.67 -8.69 12.39
N TYR A 330 3.86 -8.34 13.38
CA TYR A 330 4.21 -8.41 14.81
C TYR A 330 5.47 -7.58 15.17
N GLY A 331 5.68 -6.46 14.47
CA GLY A 331 6.78 -5.53 14.72
C GLY A 331 8.15 -5.97 14.16
N GLN A 332 8.20 -6.94 13.23
CA GLN A 332 9.46 -7.38 12.62
C GLN A 332 10.12 -6.24 11.82
N HIS A 333 9.34 -5.41 11.14
CA HIS A 333 9.83 -4.26 10.38
C HIS A 333 9.66 -2.91 11.11
N LYS A 334 9.47 -2.92 12.44
CA LYS A 334 9.31 -1.68 13.22
C LYS A 334 10.45 -0.68 13.01
N ASP A 335 11.70 -1.16 12.99
CA ASP A 335 12.88 -0.31 12.83
C ASP A 335 12.95 0.36 11.43
N LEU A 336 12.24 -0.22 10.46
CA LEU A 336 12.10 0.38 9.13
C LEU A 336 11.04 1.47 9.12
N LEU A 337 9.94 1.30 9.87
CA LEU A 337 8.74 2.13 9.75
C LEU A 337 8.56 3.17 10.86
N GLN A 338 9.08 2.92 12.08
CA GLN A 338 8.80 3.74 13.27
C GLN A 338 9.10 5.23 13.10
N ASP A 339 10.17 5.58 12.37
CA ASP A 339 10.58 6.97 12.12
C ASP A 339 9.71 7.68 11.06
N LEU A 340 8.88 6.92 10.34
CA LEU A 340 7.95 7.42 9.34
C LEU A 340 6.56 7.69 9.91
N LEU A 341 6.26 7.25 11.14
CA LEU A 341 4.94 7.39 11.73
C LEU A 341 4.73 8.77 12.35
N LEU A 342 3.53 9.30 12.17
CA LEU A 342 3.09 10.54 12.79
C LEU A 342 1.93 10.28 13.75
N PHE A 343 1.96 10.97 14.88
CA PHE A 343 0.91 10.98 15.89
C PHE A 343 0.60 12.42 16.29
N TYR A 344 -0.63 12.70 16.73
CA TYR A 344 -0.99 14.04 17.15
C TYR A 344 -0.43 14.33 18.56
N SER A 345 0.25 15.45 18.70
CA SER A 345 0.84 15.90 19.97
C SER A 345 -0.12 16.77 20.78
N SER A 346 -0.27 16.48 22.06
CA SER A 346 -1.05 17.30 22.98
C SER A 346 -0.41 18.68 23.23
N SER A 347 0.91 18.79 23.16
CA SER A 347 1.68 20.02 23.40
C SER A 347 1.80 20.87 22.14
N GLU A 348 2.21 20.24 21.03
CA GLU A 348 2.45 20.93 19.75
C GLU A 348 1.16 21.22 18.97
N LYS A 349 0.04 20.55 19.31
CA LYS A 349 -1.26 20.67 18.62
C LYS A 349 -1.19 20.38 17.10
N LYS A 350 -0.28 19.49 16.72
CA LYS A 350 -0.03 19.03 15.34
C LYS A 350 0.49 17.60 15.33
N LEU A 351 0.63 17.04 14.14
CA LEU A 351 1.28 15.75 13.94
C LEU A 351 2.78 15.85 14.19
N VAL A 352 3.34 14.90 14.92
CA VAL A 352 4.77 14.80 15.27
C VAL A 352 5.27 13.37 15.08
N THR A 353 6.57 13.20 14.83
CA THR A 353 7.23 11.90 14.85
C THR A 353 7.54 11.47 16.29
N LEU A 354 7.82 10.19 16.48
CA LEU A 354 8.32 9.68 17.78
C LEU A 354 9.66 10.31 18.15
N LYS A 355 10.51 10.58 17.17
CA LYS A 355 11.78 11.27 17.36
C LYS A 355 11.59 12.70 17.88
N GLU A 356 10.72 13.49 17.24
CA GLU A 356 10.38 14.84 17.68
C GLU A 356 9.81 14.85 19.11
N TYR A 357 9.03 13.81 19.48
CA TYR A 357 8.54 13.65 20.84
C TYR A 357 9.69 13.39 21.84
N THR A 358 10.56 12.40 21.56
CA THR A 358 11.66 12.04 22.47
C THR A 358 12.67 13.16 22.64
N GLU A 359 12.94 13.98 21.62
CA GLU A 359 13.79 15.18 21.69
C GLU A 359 13.23 16.27 22.64
N ARG A 360 11.91 16.30 22.86
CA ARG A 360 11.25 17.26 23.78
C ARG A 360 10.96 16.68 25.17
N MET A 361 11.22 15.38 25.39
CA MET A 361 11.00 14.76 26.70
C MET A 361 11.81 15.45 27.78
N LYS A 362 11.20 15.62 28.95
CA LYS A 362 11.92 16.13 30.13
C LYS A 362 12.88 15.06 30.68
N GLU A 363 13.92 15.49 31.37
CA GLU A 363 14.95 14.58 31.91
C GLU A 363 14.39 13.54 32.90
N ASP A 364 13.36 13.91 33.65
CA ASP A 364 12.70 13.06 34.65
C ASP A 364 11.58 12.18 34.02
N GLN A 365 11.23 12.38 32.75
CA GLN A 365 10.20 11.62 32.06
C GLN A 365 10.71 10.24 31.63
N LYS A 366 10.07 9.19 32.13
CA LYS A 366 10.48 7.79 31.88
C LYS A 366 9.83 7.17 30.67
N PHE A 367 8.59 7.56 30.35
CA PHE A 367 7.73 6.91 29.35
C PHE A 367 7.29 7.87 28.26
N ILE A 368 7.01 7.33 27.10
CA ILE A 368 6.25 8.00 26.03
C ILE A 368 4.77 7.80 26.35
N TYR A 369 4.09 8.87 26.79
CA TYR A 369 2.67 8.79 27.16
C TYR A 369 1.78 8.89 25.92
N TYR A 370 0.72 8.07 25.90
CA TYR A 370 -0.30 8.13 24.86
C TYR A 370 -1.71 7.96 25.43
N ALA A 371 -2.68 8.48 24.71
CA ALA A 371 -4.10 8.29 24.96
C ALA A 371 -4.80 7.96 23.63
N ALA A 372 -5.68 6.96 23.64
CA ALA A 372 -6.43 6.51 22.47
C ALA A 372 -7.91 6.92 22.58
N GLY A 373 -8.53 7.19 21.44
CA GLY A 373 -9.95 7.52 21.37
C GLY A 373 -10.39 8.02 19.98
N GLU A 374 -11.68 8.22 19.80
CA GLU A 374 -12.29 8.51 18.48
C GLU A 374 -11.83 9.83 17.83
N SER A 375 -11.40 10.81 18.63
CA SER A 375 -10.94 12.11 18.11
C SER A 375 -10.05 12.84 19.10
N VAL A 376 -9.21 13.74 18.57
CA VAL A 376 -8.35 14.63 19.37
C VAL A 376 -9.13 15.35 20.47
N ALA A 377 -10.31 15.89 20.15
CA ALA A 377 -11.14 16.63 21.10
C ALA A 377 -11.65 15.74 22.25
N LYS A 378 -12.07 14.49 21.97
CA LYS A 378 -12.51 13.54 22.98
C LYS A 378 -11.36 13.10 23.88
N ILE A 379 -10.20 12.80 23.29
CA ILE A 379 -8.99 12.42 24.03
C ILE A 379 -8.52 13.54 24.95
N ASP A 380 -8.55 14.78 24.49
CA ASP A 380 -8.08 15.94 25.27
C ASP A 380 -8.91 16.18 26.54
N MET A 381 -10.17 15.74 26.54
CA MET A 381 -11.12 15.82 27.67
C MET A 381 -11.06 14.63 28.63
N LEU A 382 -10.26 13.59 28.35
CA LEU A 382 -10.17 12.43 29.24
C LEU A 382 -9.55 12.78 30.59
N PRO A 383 -10.21 12.48 31.73
CA PRO A 383 -9.70 12.78 33.06
C PRO A 383 -8.32 12.18 33.35
N GLN A 384 -8.02 11.03 32.77
CA GLN A 384 -6.74 10.34 32.96
C GLN A 384 -5.54 11.12 32.40
N THR A 385 -5.79 12.11 31.52
CA THR A 385 -4.73 12.97 30.98
C THR A 385 -4.26 14.03 31.96
N GLU A 386 -5.06 14.36 33.01
CA GLU A 386 -4.81 15.46 33.93
C GLU A 386 -3.44 15.36 34.62
N ALA A 387 -3.10 14.20 35.19
CA ALA A 387 -1.85 14.03 35.93
C ALA A 387 -0.60 14.17 35.04
N VAL A 388 -0.65 13.66 33.80
CA VAL A 388 0.44 13.75 32.83
C VAL A 388 0.61 15.20 32.37
N LYS A 389 -0.50 15.90 32.08
CA LYS A 389 -0.50 17.32 31.73
C LYS A 389 0.01 18.21 32.87
N ASP A 390 -0.34 17.92 34.13
CA ASP A 390 0.13 18.66 35.29
C ASP A 390 1.66 18.57 35.48
N LYS A 391 2.26 17.44 35.17
CA LYS A 391 3.73 17.30 35.11
C LYS A 391 4.33 18.06 33.92
N GLY A 392 3.49 18.57 33.03
CA GLY A 392 3.88 19.22 31.77
C GLY A 392 4.53 18.25 30.80
N TYR A 393 4.09 16.97 30.80
CA TYR A 393 4.54 15.98 29.86
C TYR A 393 3.61 15.96 28.63
N GLU A 394 4.20 15.72 27.48
CA GLU A 394 3.50 15.57 26.20
C GLU A 394 2.78 14.23 26.16
N ILE A 395 1.59 14.19 25.54
CA ILE A 395 0.80 12.98 25.31
C ILE A 395 0.58 12.85 23.80
N LEU A 396 0.82 11.67 23.24
CA LEU A 396 0.44 11.32 21.88
C LEU A 396 -1.04 10.92 21.86
N TYR A 397 -1.82 11.55 20.98
CA TYR A 397 -3.22 11.22 20.79
C TYR A 397 -3.37 10.25 19.60
N LEU A 398 -3.89 9.09 19.88
CA LEU A 398 -4.07 7.97 18.95
C LEU A 398 -5.51 7.96 18.46
N THR A 399 -5.71 8.31 17.20
CA THR A 399 -7.04 8.45 16.61
C THR A 399 -7.37 7.38 15.56
N ASP A 400 -6.38 6.62 15.10
CA ASP A 400 -6.59 5.51 14.18
C ASP A 400 -6.73 4.19 14.93
N ASN A 401 -7.67 3.34 14.50
CA ASN A 401 -7.97 2.06 15.17
C ASN A 401 -6.75 1.15 15.33
N VAL A 402 -5.74 1.28 14.47
CA VAL A 402 -4.51 0.47 14.52
C VAL A 402 -3.44 1.04 15.44
N ASP A 403 -3.54 2.29 15.85
CA ASP A 403 -2.46 3.02 16.54
C ASP A 403 -1.96 2.30 17.80
N GLU A 404 -2.89 1.98 18.70
CA GLU A 404 -2.52 1.33 19.97
C GLU A 404 -1.93 -0.07 19.75
N PHE A 405 -2.43 -0.80 18.75
CA PHE A 405 -1.88 -2.10 18.36
C PHE A 405 -0.45 -1.95 17.79
N ALA A 406 -0.22 -0.95 16.96
CA ALA A 406 1.11 -0.67 16.40
C ALA A 406 2.12 -0.30 17.50
N LEU A 407 1.76 0.60 18.45
CA LEU A 407 2.62 0.96 19.57
C LEU A 407 2.96 -0.25 20.45
N ARG A 408 2.02 -1.16 20.67
CA ARG A 408 2.25 -2.41 21.42
C ARG A 408 3.21 -3.35 20.70
N MET A 409 3.15 -3.44 19.37
CA MET A 409 4.12 -4.23 18.60
C MET A 409 5.51 -3.59 18.63
N MET A 410 5.60 -2.28 18.63
CA MET A 410 6.87 -1.56 18.79
C MET A 410 7.48 -1.72 20.20
N MET A 411 6.65 -1.80 21.23
CA MET A 411 6.97 -1.87 22.67
C MET A 411 7.70 -0.64 23.20
N LYS A 412 8.73 -0.17 22.54
CA LYS A 412 9.55 0.99 22.93
C LYS A 412 10.07 1.73 21.71
N TYR A 413 10.43 3.00 21.89
CA TYR A 413 11.15 3.81 20.93
C TYR A 413 12.31 4.53 21.66
N ASP A 414 13.52 4.49 21.10
CA ASP A 414 14.74 5.10 21.69
C ASP A 414 14.89 4.79 23.22
N ASP A 415 14.77 3.48 23.55
CA ASP A 415 14.80 2.94 24.92
C ASP A 415 13.69 3.44 25.88
N LYS A 416 12.73 4.21 25.40
CA LYS A 416 11.56 4.66 26.15
C LYS A 416 10.36 3.78 25.86
N GLU A 417 9.75 3.21 26.88
CA GLU A 417 8.52 2.42 26.76
C GLU A 417 7.30 3.31 26.53
N PHE A 418 6.31 2.78 25.79
CA PHE A 418 5.02 3.43 25.63
C PHE A 418 4.13 3.16 26.85
N LYS A 419 3.45 4.21 27.34
CA LYS A 419 2.56 4.12 28.50
C LYS A 419 1.22 4.77 28.21
N SER A 420 0.15 3.98 28.28
CA SER A 420 -1.22 4.51 28.18
C SER A 420 -1.57 5.34 29.40
N VAL A 421 -2.22 6.48 29.23
CA VAL A 421 -2.77 7.27 30.34
C VAL A 421 -3.89 6.52 31.08
N SER A 422 -4.49 5.52 30.43
CA SER A 422 -5.52 4.65 31.04
C SER A 422 -4.90 3.45 31.79
N ALA A 423 -3.56 3.29 31.84
CA ALA A 423 -2.93 2.26 32.65
C ALA A 423 -3.13 2.53 34.15
N ASP A 424 -3.19 1.53 34.98
CA ASP A 424 -3.40 1.64 36.44
C ASP A 424 -2.27 2.39 37.15
N ASP A 425 -1.00 2.20 36.74
CA ASP A 425 0.18 2.93 37.24
C ASP A 425 0.81 3.75 36.11
N LEU A 426 0.88 5.06 36.25
CA LEU A 426 1.53 5.97 35.30
C LEU A 426 3.01 6.19 35.57
N GLY A 427 3.53 5.73 36.71
CA GLY A 427 4.92 5.97 37.14
C GLY A 427 5.26 7.44 37.40
N LEU A 428 4.25 8.26 37.72
CA LEU A 428 4.40 9.71 37.99
C LEU A 428 4.65 10.05 39.47
N GLU A 429 4.38 9.11 40.36
CA GLU A 429 4.37 9.31 41.79
C GLU A 429 5.78 9.19 42.38
N THR A 430 6.05 10.01 43.37
CA THR A 430 7.21 9.85 44.27
C THR A 430 6.98 8.70 45.26
N GLU A 431 8.02 8.17 45.86
CA GLU A 431 7.91 7.13 46.89
C GLU A 431 7.11 7.59 48.13
N GLU A 432 7.17 8.88 48.44
CA GLU A 432 6.40 9.49 49.53
C GLU A 432 4.91 9.52 49.18
N GLU A 433 4.54 9.94 47.95
CA GLU A 433 3.18 9.95 47.47
C GLU A 433 2.59 8.54 47.43
N LYS A 434 3.36 7.54 46.94
CA LYS A 434 2.96 6.12 46.96
C LYS A 434 2.67 5.61 48.38
N THR A 435 3.51 5.99 49.33
CA THR A 435 3.34 5.60 50.76
C THR A 435 2.08 6.23 51.35
N ALA A 436 1.85 7.50 51.09
CA ALA A 436 0.64 8.21 51.53
C ALA A 436 -0.64 7.64 50.88
N ALA A 437 -0.59 7.33 49.57
CA ALA A 437 -1.68 6.69 48.85
C ALA A 437 -2.02 5.30 49.43
N LYS A 438 -1.01 4.46 49.70
CA LYS A 438 -1.21 3.15 50.34
C LYS A 438 -1.92 3.24 51.68
N LYS A 439 -1.55 4.21 52.51
CA LYS A 439 -2.20 4.43 53.82
C LYS A 439 -3.67 4.80 53.65
N LYS A 440 -3.99 5.75 52.75
CA LYS A 440 -5.38 6.13 52.45
C LYS A 440 -6.19 4.94 51.90
N VAL A 441 -5.60 4.10 51.08
CA VAL A 441 -6.27 2.88 50.54
C VAL A 441 -6.59 1.93 51.68
N GLU A 442 -5.65 1.65 52.60
CA GLU A 442 -5.89 0.73 53.70
C GLU A 442 -6.97 1.26 54.68
N GLU A 443 -7.00 2.57 54.95
CA GLU A 443 -8.04 3.20 55.77
C GLU A 443 -9.45 3.11 55.17
N ASN A 444 -9.59 2.96 53.84
CA ASN A 444 -10.86 2.93 53.15
C ASN A 444 -11.16 1.58 52.44
N LYS A 445 -10.36 0.57 52.73
CA LYS A 445 -10.39 -0.75 52.06
C LYS A 445 -11.76 -1.42 52.08
N ASP A 446 -12.42 -1.43 53.23
CA ASP A 446 -13.71 -2.07 53.39
C ASP A 446 -14.79 -1.37 52.53
N MET A 447 -14.76 -0.03 52.48
CA MET A 447 -15.66 0.76 51.62
C MET A 447 -15.42 0.48 50.16
N LEU A 448 -14.15 0.46 49.72
CA LEU A 448 -13.78 0.22 48.33
C LEU A 448 -14.17 -1.22 47.89
N ASN A 449 -13.99 -2.22 48.77
CA ASN A 449 -14.45 -3.59 48.53
C ASN A 449 -15.99 -3.65 48.43
N PHE A 450 -16.72 -2.98 49.31
CA PHE A 450 -18.18 -2.90 49.23
C PHE A 450 -18.65 -2.26 47.90
N MET A 451 -17.99 -1.18 47.45
CA MET A 451 -18.27 -0.56 46.15
C MET A 451 -18.02 -1.53 45.01
N LYS A 452 -16.88 -2.25 45.03
CA LYS A 452 -16.58 -3.29 44.03
C LYS A 452 -17.67 -4.37 43.96
N ASP A 453 -18.05 -4.93 45.13
CA ASP A 453 -19.07 -6.00 45.20
C ASP A 453 -20.42 -5.51 44.70
N SER A 454 -20.74 -4.22 44.94
CA SER A 454 -21.97 -3.56 44.46
C SER A 454 -22.05 -3.47 42.91
N LEU A 455 -20.92 -3.55 42.22
CA LEU A 455 -20.85 -3.53 40.74
C LEU A 455 -20.95 -4.92 40.12
N ASN A 456 -21.20 -5.98 40.89
CA ASN A 456 -21.51 -7.34 40.41
C ASN A 456 -20.54 -7.87 39.34
N GLY A 457 -19.22 -7.68 39.53
CA GLY A 457 -18.19 -8.15 38.62
C GLY A 457 -17.98 -7.30 37.35
N GLN A 458 -18.60 -6.11 37.24
CA GLN A 458 -18.38 -5.17 36.13
C GLN A 458 -16.98 -4.56 36.16
N VAL A 459 -16.34 -4.50 37.34
CA VAL A 459 -14.96 -4.06 37.53
C VAL A 459 -14.17 -5.12 38.30
N LYS A 460 -12.87 -5.16 38.03
CA LYS A 460 -11.93 -6.00 38.77
C LYS A 460 -11.70 -5.46 40.19
N GLU A 461 -11.57 -4.15 40.29
CA GLU A 461 -11.26 -3.43 41.54
C GLU A 461 -11.89 -2.03 41.55
N VAL A 462 -12.04 -1.47 42.73
CA VAL A 462 -12.29 -0.04 42.98
C VAL A 462 -11.12 0.47 43.80
N ILE A 463 -10.41 1.50 43.30
CA ILE A 463 -9.22 2.04 43.94
C ILE A 463 -9.30 3.56 44.11
N LEU A 464 -8.43 4.11 44.92
CA LEU A 464 -8.25 5.57 45.01
C LEU A 464 -7.32 6.00 43.86
N SER A 465 -7.78 6.98 43.09
CA SER A 465 -7.03 7.52 41.98
C SER A 465 -5.88 8.41 42.43
N THR A 466 -4.74 8.24 41.79
CA THR A 466 -3.58 9.14 41.91
C THR A 466 -3.46 10.05 40.67
N LYS A 467 -4.32 9.85 39.68
CA LYS A 467 -4.31 10.58 38.40
C LYS A 467 -5.29 11.73 38.34
N LEU A 468 -6.43 11.59 39.06
CA LEU A 468 -7.51 12.54 39.00
C LEU A 468 -7.23 13.77 39.89
N LYS A 469 -7.50 14.94 39.32
CA LYS A 469 -7.43 16.24 40.01
C LYS A 469 -8.82 16.83 40.23
N SER A 470 -9.55 17.09 39.15
CA SER A 470 -10.84 17.76 39.19
C SER A 470 -12.03 16.80 39.08
N HIS A 471 -11.87 15.65 38.42
CA HIS A 471 -12.97 14.72 38.19
C HIS A 471 -13.19 13.75 39.37
N PRO A 472 -14.44 13.33 39.63
CA PRO A 472 -14.78 12.44 40.74
C PRO A 472 -14.29 11.01 40.52
N VAL A 473 -14.38 10.51 39.28
CA VAL A 473 -14.07 9.12 38.91
C VAL A 473 -13.51 9.04 37.50
N CYS A 474 -12.76 7.98 37.24
CA CYS A 474 -12.41 7.52 35.88
C CYS A 474 -12.34 6.00 35.83
N LEU A 475 -12.23 5.46 34.62
CA LEU A 475 -11.89 4.06 34.42
C LEU A 475 -10.44 3.94 33.98
N SER A 476 -9.77 2.93 34.50
CA SER A 476 -8.50 2.43 34.00
C SER A 476 -8.60 0.95 33.64
N THR A 477 -7.56 0.42 33.04
CA THR A 477 -7.50 -1.00 32.66
C THR A 477 -6.27 -1.65 33.26
N ASN A 478 -6.49 -2.84 33.82
CA ASN A 478 -5.43 -3.69 34.31
C ASN A 478 -5.22 -4.84 33.31
N GLY A 479 -4.01 -4.91 32.73
CA GLY A 479 -3.67 -5.94 31.76
C GLY A 479 -3.42 -5.43 30.33
N ALA A 480 -3.35 -6.38 29.39
CA ALA A 480 -2.91 -6.11 28.02
C ALA A 480 -3.99 -5.52 27.11
N LEU A 481 -5.26 -5.52 27.48
CA LEU A 481 -6.36 -5.04 26.65
C LEU A 481 -6.88 -3.70 27.18
N SER A 482 -6.80 -2.64 26.38
CA SER A 482 -7.44 -1.35 26.69
C SER A 482 -8.93 -1.36 26.35
N MET A 483 -9.68 -0.38 26.87
CA MET A 483 -11.10 -0.21 26.53
C MET A 483 -11.28 0.16 25.05
N GLU A 484 -10.36 0.90 24.47
CA GLU A 484 -10.42 1.25 23.05
C GLU A 484 -10.15 0.01 22.17
N MET A 485 -9.15 -0.79 22.52
CA MET A 485 -8.92 -2.08 21.83
C MET A 485 -10.11 -3.03 21.96
N GLU A 486 -10.78 -3.08 23.13
CA GLU A 486 -12.02 -3.83 23.32
C GLU A 486 -13.09 -3.41 22.31
N LYS A 487 -13.34 -2.10 22.17
CA LYS A 487 -14.30 -1.55 21.20
C LYS A 487 -13.97 -1.98 19.78
N ILE A 488 -12.72 -1.79 19.37
CA ILE A 488 -12.26 -2.09 18.01
C ILE A 488 -12.39 -3.59 17.71
N LEU A 489 -11.93 -4.46 18.60
CA LEU A 489 -11.99 -5.90 18.39
C LEU A 489 -13.42 -6.42 18.34
N ASN A 490 -14.32 -5.89 19.18
CA ASN A 490 -15.73 -6.28 19.19
C ASN A 490 -16.55 -5.68 18.02
N ALA A 491 -16.02 -4.68 17.31
CA ALA A 491 -16.62 -4.10 16.11
C ALA A 491 -16.29 -4.87 14.82
N ILE A 492 -15.30 -5.78 14.85
CA ILE A 492 -14.90 -6.58 13.67
C ILE A 492 -16.03 -7.57 13.33
N PRO A 493 -16.62 -7.51 12.12
CA PRO A 493 -17.61 -8.48 11.68
C PRO A 493 -17.02 -9.90 11.63
N ASN A 494 -17.77 -10.90 12.10
CA ASN A 494 -17.39 -12.32 12.11
C ASN A 494 -16.23 -12.72 13.05
N SER A 495 -15.87 -11.92 14.04
CA SER A 495 -15.13 -12.46 15.19
C SER A 495 -16.02 -13.50 15.87
N ASN A 496 -15.50 -14.73 16.00
CA ASN A 496 -16.19 -15.82 16.72
C ASN A 496 -16.85 -15.27 17.98
N ASN A 497 -18.03 -15.80 18.35
CA ASN A 497 -18.99 -15.32 19.36
C ASN A 497 -18.44 -14.89 20.75
N ASP A 498 -17.15 -14.99 20.99
CA ASP A 498 -16.51 -14.61 22.25
C ASP A 498 -16.07 -13.13 22.19
N LYS A 499 -16.98 -12.23 22.65
CA LYS A 499 -16.62 -10.83 22.86
C LYS A 499 -15.50 -10.72 23.87
N VAL A 500 -14.42 -10.03 23.49
CA VAL A 500 -13.32 -9.71 24.41
C VAL A 500 -13.75 -8.60 25.37
N LYS A 501 -13.29 -8.64 26.62
CA LYS A 501 -13.58 -7.62 27.63
C LYS A 501 -12.32 -7.21 28.38
N ALA A 502 -12.06 -5.91 28.42
CA ALA A 502 -10.97 -5.33 29.19
C ALA A 502 -11.26 -5.46 30.70
N GLN A 503 -10.22 -5.70 31.49
CA GLN A 503 -10.32 -5.72 32.94
C GLN A 503 -10.37 -4.27 33.47
N ARG A 504 -11.57 -3.79 33.73
CA ARG A 504 -11.83 -2.42 34.16
C ARG A 504 -11.55 -2.25 35.65
N VAL A 505 -10.99 -1.10 36.01
CA VAL A 505 -10.79 -0.64 37.38
C VAL A 505 -11.47 0.71 37.52
N LEU A 506 -12.35 0.85 38.51
CA LEU A 506 -12.97 2.13 38.85
C LEU A 506 -12.04 2.90 39.79
N GLU A 507 -11.55 4.06 39.34
CA GLU A 507 -10.74 4.94 40.16
C GLU A 507 -11.59 6.08 40.74
N VAL A 508 -11.49 6.29 42.06
CA VAL A 508 -12.22 7.34 42.77
C VAL A 508 -11.26 8.39 43.26
N ASN A 509 -11.57 9.64 43.03
CA ASN A 509 -10.74 10.78 43.48
C ASN A 509 -10.95 11.06 44.97
N ALA A 510 -9.96 10.71 45.77
CA ALA A 510 -9.99 10.94 47.23
C ALA A 510 -9.96 12.44 47.65
N ASN A 511 -9.68 13.33 46.73
CA ASN A 511 -9.64 14.78 46.97
C ASN A 511 -10.90 15.49 46.47
N HIS A 512 -11.80 14.79 45.80
CA HIS A 512 -13.07 15.33 45.31
C HIS A 512 -14.13 15.27 46.42
N PRO A 513 -15.00 16.30 46.58
CA PRO A 513 -16.02 16.36 47.65
C PRO A 513 -16.95 15.13 47.70
N ILE A 514 -17.14 14.44 46.56
CA ILE A 514 -17.95 13.22 46.49
C ILE A 514 -17.37 12.11 47.37
N PHE A 515 -16.08 12.06 47.60
CA PHE A 515 -15.43 11.01 48.37
C PHE A 515 -15.87 11.05 49.84
N ASP A 516 -15.95 12.23 50.43
CA ASP A 516 -16.42 12.39 51.81
C ASP A 516 -17.90 11.99 51.93
N LYS A 517 -18.70 12.26 50.89
CA LYS A 517 -20.10 11.80 50.83
C LYS A 517 -20.18 10.26 50.77
N LEU A 518 -19.32 9.61 49.98
CA LEU A 518 -19.29 8.14 49.93
C LEU A 518 -18.88 7.53 51.27
N ARG A 519 -17.89 8.12 51.96
CA ARG A 519 -17.49 7.70 53.33
C ARG A 519 -18.61 7.82 54.33
N ALA A 520 -19.35 8.92 54.29
CA ALA A 520 -20.52 9.12 55.11
C ALA A 520 -21.63 8.09 54.84
N LEU A 521 -21.93 7.84 53.57
CA LEU A 521 -22.91 6.84 53.17
C LEU A 521 -22.54 5.42 53.59
N TYR A 522 -21.25 5.07 53.50
CA TYR A 522 -20.79 3.77 53.97
C TYR A 522 -21.12 3.48 55.41
N LYS A 523 -21.11 4.53 56.28
CA LYS A 523 -21.45 4.41 57.68
C LYS A 523 -22.92 4.51 58.00
N LEU A 524 -23.69 5.23 57.15
CA LEU A 524 -25.09 5.62 57.47
C LEU A 524 -26.12 4.87 56.62
N ASP A 525 -25.83 4.63 55.34
CA ASP A 525 -26.76 4.03 54.36
C ASP A 525 -26.02 3.36 53.20
N THR A 526 -25.74 2.08 53.37
CA THR A 526 -25.03 1.28 52.38
C THR A 526 -25.84 1.04 51.11
N ASN A 527 -27.16 1.10 51.16
CA ASN A 527 -27.99 0.98 49.94
C ASN A 527 -27.82 2.20 49.07
N LYS A 528 -27.82 3.38 49.66
CA LYS A 528 -27.56 4.63 48.93
C LYS A 528 -26.12 4.69 48.41
N LEU A 529 -25.15 4.15 49.13
CA LEU A 529 -23.79 4.00 48.63
C LEU A 529 -23.73 3.12 47.37
N LYS A 530 -24.50 2.00 47.34
CA LYS A 530 -24.61 1.15 46.17
C LYS A 530 -25.17 1.89 44.96
N GLU A 531 -26.25 2.67 45.13
CA GLU A 531 -26.79 3.51 44.06
C GLU A 531 -25.77 4.53 43.53
N TYR A 532 -25.08 5.23 44.42
CA TYR A 532 -24.04 6.20 44.05
C TYR A 532 -22.85 5.52 43.32
N THR A 533 -22.46 4.33 43.76
CA THR A 533 -21.40 3.56 43.12
C THR A 533 -21.76 3.20 41.67
N GLN A 534 -23.01 2.76 41.46
CA GLN A 534 -23.50 2.41 40.11
C GLN A 534 -23.56 3.66 39.21
N LEU A 535 -24.01 4.80 39.74
CA LEU A 535 -24.04 6.06 39.01
C LEU A 535 -22.65 6.54 38.60
N LEU A 536 -21.69 6.52 39.54
CA LEU A 536 -20.31 6.91 39.27
C LEU A 536 -19.65 6.00 38.23
N TYR A 537 -19.90 4.70 38.31
CA TYR A 537 -19.41 3.76 37.29
C TYR A 537 -20.03 4.03 35.91
N THR A 538 -21.32 4.25 35.83
CA THR A 538 -22.02 4.56 34.58
C THR A 538 -21.54 5.91 34.00
N GLN A 539 -21.31 6.90 34.86
CA GLN A 539 -20.71 8.18 34.47
C GLN A 539 -19.29 8.00 33.89
N ALA A 540 -18.48 7.14 34.50
CA ALA A 540 -17.15 6.83 33.99
C ALA A 540 -17.20 6.11 32.64
N LEU A 541 -18.15 5.18 32.42
CA LEU A 541 -18.39 4.56 31.12
C LEU A 541 -18.74 5.60 30.05
N LEU A 542 -19.62 6.56 30.39
CA LEU A 542 -20.02 7.63 29.48
C LEU A 542 -18.83 8.49 29.03
N ILE A 543 -17.94 8.84 29.97
CA ILE A 543 -16.72 9.63 29.70
C ILE A 543 -15.81 8.86 28.73
N GLU A 544 -15.66 7.55 28.91
CA GLU A 544 -14.87 6.68 28.04
C GLU A 544 -15.55 6.39 26.68
N GLY A 545 -16.77 6.87 26.47
CA GLY A 545 -17.53 6.57 25.25
C GLY A 545 -17.91 5.07 25.13
N VAL A 546 -17.98 4.36 26.24
CA VAL A 546 -18.48 2.98 26.28
C VAL A 546 -20.01 3.01 26.33
N PRO A 547 -20.72 2.23 25.49
CA PRO A 547 -22.15 2.18 25.51
C PRO A 547 -22.72 1.81 26.89
N ILE A 548 -23.71 2.58 27.35
CA ILE A 548 -24.43 2.29 28.59
C ILE A 548 -25.49 1.25 28.28
N GLU A 549 -25.56 0.15 29.03
CA GLU A 549 -26.53 -0.94 28.81
C GLU A 549 -27.99 -0.45 29.00
N ASN A 550 -28.23 0.41 29.97
CA ASN A 550 -29.57 0.96 30.26
C ASN A 550 -29.52 2.49 30.46
N PRO A 551 -29.55 3.28 29.38
CA PRO A 551 -29.53 4.74 29.45
C PRO A 551 -30.76 5.34 30.16
N VAL A 552 -31.91 4.66 30.06
CA VAL A 552 -33.16 5.12 30.70
C VAL A 552 -33.06 5.02 32.23
N SER A 553 -32.54 3.89 32.75
CA SER A 553 -32.28 3.75 34.19
C SER A 553 -31.33 4.80 34.71
N PHE A 554 -30.23 5.05 34.01
CA PHE A 554 -29.26 6.08 34.35
C PHE A 554 -29.89 7.48 34.43
N SER A 555 -30.69 7.85 33.42
CA SER A 555 -31.39 9.13 33.41
C SER A 555 -32.38 9.26 34.58
N ASN A 556 -33.12 8.20 34.89
CA ASN A 556 -34.06 8.19 36.02
C ASN A 556 -33.35 8.32 37.38
N GLU A 557 -32.17 7.70 37.54
CA GLU A 557 -31.37 7.82 38.76
C GLU A 557 -30.84 9.23 38.96
N ILE A 558 -30.40 9.89 37.89
CA ILE A 558 -30.03 11.32 37.93
C ILE A 558 -31.23 12.18 38.35
N CYS A 559 -32.40 11.95 37.74
CA CYS A 559 -33.62 12.70 38.12
C CYS A 559 -34.01 12.50 39.60
N LYS A 560 -33.85 11.28 40.12
CA LYS A 560 -34.08 11.01 41.55
C LYS A 560 -33.13 11.79 42.45
N LEU A 561 -31.85 11.92 42.07
CA LEU A 561 -30.89 12.74 42.81
C LEU A 561 -31.27 14.22 42.79
N MET A 562 -31.72 14.76 41.64
CA MET A 562 -32.15 16.16 41.53
C MET A 562 -33.38 16.48 42.41
N VAL A 563 -34.23 15.49 42.68
CA VAL A 563 -35.44 15.67 43.53
C VAL A 563 -35.09 15.51 45.03
N ASN A 564 -34.15 14.63 45.37
CA ASN A 564 -33.84 14.23 46.76
C ASN A 564 -32.52 14.83 47.30
N GLY A 565 -31.82 15.62 46.52
CA GLY A 565 -30.58 16.34 46.89
C GLY A 565 -30.88 17.73 47.29
#